data_7730b8cb8eb3cbd4060f4d4e296c98af
#
_entry.id   7730b8cb8eb3cbd4060f4d4e296c98af
#
_cell.length_a   1.000
_cell.length_b   1.000
_cell.length_c   1.000
_cell.angle_alpha   90.00
_cell.angle_beta   90.00
_cell.angle_gamma   90.00
#
_symmetry.space_group_name_H-M   'P 1'
#
loop_
_entity.id
_entity.type
_entity.pdbx_description
1 polymer ?
#
loop_
_entity_poly.entity_id
_entity_poly.type
_entity_poly.pdbx_seq_one_letter_code
_entity_poly.pdbx_strand_id
1 'polypeptide(L)'
;MNRTRIKVEGLSKQYKLGEVGTGTFSHDLKKWWYKIRGKDDPYKLVTETNDRTIKTESDYVWALKDINFDVAAGEVIGIIGKNGAGKSTLLKILANVTGPTNGKIYTKGRIGALLEVGTGMHPELTGKENIYLNGAILGMTKREIKTKFDEIVEFAGISKYIDTPFKRYSSGMRVRLGFAVAAFLEPEILIVDEVLAVGD
;
A
#
# COMPACT_ATOMS: atom_id res chain seq x y z
N MET A 1 -14.02 21.01 16.17
CA MET A 1 -12.98 19.94 16.32
C MET A 1 -12.68 19.40 14.93
N ASN A 2 -11.43 19.41 14.50
CA ASN A 2 -11.03 18.97 13.15
C ASN A 2 -11.27 17.45 13.01
N ARG A 3 -12.33 17.06 12.26
CA ARG A 3 -12.71 15.65 12.05
C ARG A 3 -11.90 14.96 10.96
N THR A 4 -11.02 15.68 10.25
CA THR A 4 -10.24 15.15 9.14
C THR A 4 -9.28 14.08 9.64
N ARG A 5 -9.33 12.90 9.02
CA ARG A 5 -8.44 11.75 9.27
C ARG A 5 -7.36 11.63 8.21
N ILE A 6 -7.69 11.93 6.97
CA ILE A 6 -6.74 11.99 5.86
C ILE A 6 -6.91 13.33 5.15
N LYS A 7 -5.80 13.97 4.80
CA LYS A 7 -5.78 15.14 3.92
C LYS A 7 -4.69 14.94 2.88
N VAL A 8 -5.06 15.08 1.61
CA VAL A 8 -4.18 14.92 0.45
C VAL A 8 -4.12 16.23 -0.31
N GLU A 9 -2.92 16.76 -0.53
CA GLU A 9 -2.69 18.04 -1.18
C GLU A 9 -1.68 17.90 -2.33
N GLY A 10 -2.13 18.16 -3.56
CA GLY A 10 -1.32 18.19 -4.77
C GLY A 10 -0.59 16.89 -5.06
N LEU A 11 -1.16 15.74 -4.66
CA LEU A 11 -0.48 14.44 -4.71
C LEU A 11 -0.26 14.00 -6.15
N SER A 12 1.01 13.76 -6.49
CA SER A 12 1.40 13.27 -7.80
C SER A 12 2.42 12.16 -7.68
N LYS A 13 2.32 11.14 -8.54
CA LYS A 13 3.27 10.03 -8.61
C LYS A 13 3.67 9.75 -10.04
N GLN A 14 4.96 9.76 -10.27
CA GLN A 14 5.58 9.45 -11.55
C GLN A 14 6.43 8.20 -11.44
N TYR A 15 6.39 7.36 -12.46
CA TYR A 15 7.27 6.20 -12.62
C TYR A 15 8.11 6.34 -13.87
N LYS A 16 9.35 5.85 -13.82
CA LYS A 16 10.21 5.73 -14.99
C LYS A 16 9.84 4.45 -15.74
N LEU A 17 9.62 4.56 -17.06
CA LEU A 17 9.45 3.43 -17.96
C LEU A 17 10.83 2.89 -18.37
N GLY A 18 10.95 1.57 -18.54
CA GLY A 18 12.20 0.91 -18.93
C GLY A 18 12.82 0.09 -17.82
N GLU A 19 13.77 -0.75 -18.15
CA GLU A 19 14.51 -1.58 -17.21
C GLU A 19 15.18 -0.72 -16.13
N VAL A 20 15.30 -1.26 -14.92
CA VAL A 20 16.14 -0.72 -13.87
C VAL A 20 17.59 -0.84 -14.35
N GLY A 21 17.96 -0.01 -15.31
CA GLY A 21 19.30 0.09 -15.83
C GLY A 21 20.18 0.67 -14.75
N THR A 22 21.33 0.06 -14.58
CA THR A 22 22.48 0.57 -13.84
C THR A 22 22.63 2.06 -14.10
N GLY A 23 22.33 2.88 -13.06
CA GLY A 23 22.34 4.33 -13.14
C GLY A 23 23.65 4.81 -13.74
N THR A 24 23.58 5.36 -14.94
CA THR A 24 24.75 5.97 -15.55
C THR A 24 25.04 7.23 -14.76
N PHE A 25 26.19 7.30 -14.12
CA PHE A 25 26.71 8.44 -13.34
C PHE A 25 26.53 9.79 -14.04
N SER A 26 26.46 9.79 -15.37
CA SER A 26 26.22 10.97 -16.19
C SER A 26 24.81 11.58 -16.05
N HIS A 27 23.77 10.77 -15.73
CA HIS A 27 22.41 11.24 -15.57
C HIS A 27 22.19 11.94 -14.23
N ASP A 28 22.79 11.39 -13.16
CA ASP A 28 22.72 12.00 -11.82
C ASP A 28 23.52 13.29 -11.75
N LEU A 29 24.66 13.33 -12.45
CA LEU A 29 25.49 14.54 -12.56
C LEU A 29 24.78 15.67 -13.32
N LYS A 30 24.03 15.36 -14.37
CA LYS A 30 23.21 16.34 -15.12
C LYS A 30 22.06 16.86 -14.26
N LYS A 31 21.30 15.99 -13.56
CA LYS A 31 20.24 16.40 -12.61
C LYS A 31 20.77 17.33 -11.52
N TRP A 32 21.91 16.99 -10.93
CA TRP A 32 22.56 17.79 -9.91
C TRP A 32 22.96 19.17 -10.45
N TRP A 33 23.48 19.24 -11.68
CA TRP A 33 23.93 20.48 -12.32
C TRP A 33 22.78 21.43 -12.70
N TYR A 34 21.64 20.89 -13.16
CA TYR A 34 20.42 21.67 -13.40
C TYR A 34 19.81 22.20 -12.09
N LYS A 35 19.82 21.40 -11.02
CA LYS A 35 19.33 21.80 -9.69
C LYS A 35 20.13 22.95 -9.09
N ILE A 36 21.47 22.99 -9.28
CA ILE A 36 22.34 24.08 -8.82
C ILE A 36 22.08 25.37 -9.60
N ARG A 37 21.74 25.29 -10.87
CA ARG A 37 21.47 26.45 -11.72
C ARG A 37 20.06 27.01 -11.63
N GLY A 38 19.21 26.48 -10.74
CA GLY A 38 17.82 26.95 -10.59
C GLY A 38 16.96 26.79 -11.84
N LYS A 39 17.37 25.92 -12.78
CA LYS A 39 16.58 25.59 -13.99
C LYS A 39 15.75 24.36 -13.72
N ASP A 40 14.50 24.35 -14.20
CA ASP A 40 13.62 23.20 -14.13
C ASP A 40 14.27 21.98 -14.78
N ASP A 41 13.99 20.80 -14.20
CA ASP A 41 14.48 19.50 -14.69
C ASP A 41 14.04 19.36 -16.18
N PRO A 42 14.99 19.24 -17.13
CA PRO A 42 14.66 19.15 -18.56
C PRO A 42 13.84 17.89 -18.91
N TYR A 43 13.71 16.97 -17.97
CA TYR A 43 12.91 15.75 -18.10
C TYR A 43 11.49 15.88 -17.54
N LYS A 44 11.08 17.07 -17.04
CA LYS A 44 9.69 17.40 -16.67
C LYS A 44 8.84 17.73 -17.90
N LEU A 45 8.80 16.83 -18.88
CA LEU A 45 7.83 16.95 -19.96
C LEU A 45 6.44 16.58 -19.44
N VAL A 46 5.51 17.54 -19.54
CA VAL A 46 4.11 17.39 -19.18
C VAL A 46 3.41 16.53 -20.23
N THR A 47 3.28 15.25 -19.97
CA THR A 47 2.45 14.38 -20.81
C THR A 47 1.03 14.38 -20.25
N GLU A 48 0.08 14.90 -20.99
CA GLU A 48 -1.27 15.23 -20.54
C GLU A 48 -2.22 14.03 -20.42
N THR A 49 -1.88 12.84 -20.90
CA THR A 49 -2.82 11.70 -20.90
C THR A 49 -2.13 10.39 -20.56
N ASN A 50 -2.77 9.63 -19.67
CA ASN A 50 -2.38 8.25 -19.33
C ASN A 50 -2.93 7.26 -20.39
N ASP A 51 -2.85 7.64 -21.66
CA ASP A 51 -3.30 6.82 -22.79
C ASP A 51 -2.17 5.89 -23.23
N ARG A 52 -2.35 4.59 -23.01
CA ARG A 52 -1.37 3.53 -23.30
C ARG A 52 -1.13 3.33 -24.80
N THR A 53 -1.94 3.95 -25.67
CA THR A 53 -1.86 3.79 -27.13
C THR A 53 -0.89 4.79 -27.76
N ILE A 54 -0.49 5.84 -27.05
CA ILE A 54 0.40 6.88 -27.56
C ILE A 54 1.84 6.51 -27.17
N LYS A 55 2.70 6.25 -28.16
CA LYS A 55 4.16 6.16 -27.97
C LYS A 55 4.68 7.55 -27.58
N THR A 56 4.90 7.75 -26.29
CA THR A 56 5.51 8.97 -25.76
C THR A 56 7.03 8.82 -25.81
N GLU A 57 7.74 9.83 -26.29
CA GLU A 57 9.21 9.92 -26.23
C GLU A 57 9.75 10.11 -24.79
N SER A 58 8.88 10.19 -23.80
CA SER A 58 9.22 10.36 -22.39
C SER A 58 9.39 9.01 -21.69
N ASP A 59 10.55 8.78 -21.08
CA ASP A 59 10.83 7.62 -20.22
C ASP A 59 9.99 7.60 -18.91
N TYR A 60 9.05 8.53 -18.74
CA TYR A 60 8.29 8.69 -17.51
C TYR A 60 6.79 8.69 -17.78
N VAL A 61 6.03 8.06 -16.87
CA VAL A 61 4.57 8.05 -16.87
C VAL A 61 4.02 8.55 -15.54
N TRP A 62 3.00 9.41 -15.60
CA TRP A 62 2.27 9.83 -14.42
C TRP A 62 1.21 8.78 -14.07
N ALA A 63 1.36 8.15 -12.91
CA ALA A 63 0.34 7.26 -12.35
C ALA A 63 -0.75 8.07 -11.62
N LEU A 64 -0.36 9.19 -11.01
CA LEU A 64 -1.25 10.13 -10.33
C LEU A 64 -0.77 11.55 -10.66
N LYS A 65 -1.73 12.49 -10.84
CA LYS A 65 -1.42 13.89 -11.13
C LYS A 65 -2.38 14.79 -10.37
N ASP A 66 -1.83 15.63 -9.48
CA ASP A 66 -2.54 16.69 -8.72
C ASP A 66 -3.83 16.21 -8.02
N ILE A 67 -3.74 15.12 -7.27
CA ILE A 67 -4.87 14.58 -6.51
C ILE A 67 -5.03 15.35 -5.21
N ASN A 68 -6.25 15.83 -4.96
CA ASN A 68 -6.62 16.60 -3.78
C ASN A 68 -7.93 16.07 -3.19
N PHE A 69 -7.95 15.68 -1.92
CA PHE A 69 -9.16 15.32 -1.19
C PHE A 69 -8.92 15.25 0.32
N ASP A 70 -10.00 15.30 1.07
CA ASP A 70 -10.02 15.14 2.53
C ASP A 70 -10.98 14.01 2.89
N VAL A 71 -10.66 13.27 3.98
CA VAL A 71 -11.51 12.21 4.55
C VAL A 71 -11.77 12.52 6.01
N ALA A 72 -13.02 12.60 6.40
CA ALA A 72 -13.43 12.83 7.78
C ALA A 72 -13.49 11.50 8.58
N ALA A 73 -13.52 11.61 9.91
CA ALA A 73 -13.75 10.44 10.77
C ALA A 73 -15.15 9.84 10.51
N GLY A 74 -15.19 8.52 10.29
CA GLY A 74 -16.41 7.78 10.00
C GLY A 74 -16.87 7.86 8.54
N GLU A 75 -16.13 8.56 7.69
CA GLU A 75 -16.42 8.65 6.26
C GLU A 75 -15.89 7.43 5.51
N VAL A 76 -16.64 6.97 4.51
CA VAL A 76 -16.26 5.89 3.60
C VAL A 76 -16.12 6.45 2.19
N ILE A 77 -14.92 6.29 1.59
CA ILE A 77 -14.65 6.76 0.23
C ILE A 77 -14.41 5.56 -0.69
N GLY A 78 -15.13 5.49 -1.81
CA GLY A 78 -14.90 4.57 -2.90
C GLY A 78 -14.03 5.19 -4.00
N ILE A 79 -12.93 4.52 -4.37
CA ILE A 79 -12.04 4.92 -5.46
C ILE A 79 -12.36 4.09 -6.70
N ILE A 80 -12.96 4.70 -7.71
CA ILE A 80 -13.42 4.04 -8.93
C ILE A 80 -12.58 4.52 -10.12
N GLY A 81 -12.27 3.63 -11.04
CA GLY A 81 -11.52 3.95 -12.26
C GLY A 81 -11.15 2.71 -13.05
N LYS A 82 -10.76 2.89 -14.31
CA LYS A 82 -10.28 1.81 -15.21
C LYS A 82 -9.01 1.14 -14.66
N ASN A 83 -8.72 -0.08 -15.14
CA ASN A 83 -7.44 -0.73 -14.81
C ASN A 83 -6.26 0.13 -15.30
N GLY A 84 -5.29 0.36 -14.39
CA GLY A 84 -4.16 1.25 -14.64
C GLY A 84 -4.41 2.75 -14.41
N ALA A 85 -5.59 3.15 -13.91
CA ALA A 85 -5.88 4.54 -13.56
C ALA A 85 -5.14 5.06 -12.32
N GLY A 86 -4.30 4.24 -11.67
CA GLY A 86 -3.52 4.64 -10.50
C GLY A 86 -4.17 4.33 -9.14
N LYS A 87 -5.32 3.63 -9.09
CA LYS A 87 -6.03 3.29 -7.84
C LYS A 87 -5.10 2.65 -6.80
N SER A 88 -4.49 1.51 -7.14
CA SER A 88 -3.58 0.80 -6.22
C SER A 88 -2.32 1.61 -5.91
N THR A 89 -1.87 2.48 -6.80
CA THR A 89 -0.78 3.43 -6.51
C THR A 89 -1.19 4.42 -5.42
N LEU A 90 -2.39 5.00 -5.52
CA LEU A 90 -2.92 5.91 -4.51
C LEU A 90 -3.04 5.20 -3.15
N LEU A 91 -3.62 4.00 -3.12
CA LEU A 91 -3.76 3.21 -1.89
C LEU A 91 -2.39 2.86 -1.27
N LYS A 92 -1.39 2.47 -2.08
CA LYS A 92 -0.02 2.21 -1.60
C LYS A 92 0.65 3.45 -1.02
N ILE A 93 0.38 4.64 -1.55
CA ILE A 93 0.90 5.89 -1.00
C ILE A 93 0.19 6.25 0.31
N LEU A 94 -1.14 6.12 0.39
CA LEU A 94 -1.91 6.35 1.61
C LEU A 94 -1.51 5.38 2.73
N ALA A 95 -1.17 4.14 2.39
CA ALA A 95 -0.68 3.11 3.30
C ALA A 95 0.81 3.25 3.68
N ASN A 96 1.50 4.30 3.24
CA ASN A 96 2.94 4.52 3.45
C ASN A 96 3.85 3.41 2.88
N VAL A 97 3.38 2.60 1.92
CA VAL A 97 4.18 1.59 1.23
C VAL A 97 5.14 2.23 0.22
N THR A 98 4.71 3.32 -0.41
CA THR A 98 5.54 4.11 -1.34
C THR A 98 5.32 5.60 -1.14
N GLY A 99 6.36 6.41 -1.35
CA GLY A 99 6.24 7.86 -1.26
C GLY A 99 5.68 8.51 -2.53
N PRO A 100 5.07 9.70 -2.44
CA PRO A 100 4.68 10.51 -3.57
C PRO A 100 5.91 11.11 -4.27
N THR A 101 5.76 11.52 -5.54
CA THR A 101 6.76 12.33 -6.25
C THR A 101 6.63 13.80 -5.88
N ASN A 102 5.40 14.32 -5.82
CA ASN A 102 5.06 15.66 -5.36
C ASN A 102 3.81 15.60 -4.47
N GLY A 103 3.57 16.69 -3.72
CA GLY A 103 2.42 16.82 -2.83
C GLY A 103 2.69 16.29 -1.43
N LYS A 104 1.66 16.34 -0.58
CA LYS A 104 1.73 15.95 0.83
C LYS A 104 0.50 15.18 1.24
N ILE A 105 0.69 14.26 2.19
CA ILE A 105 -0.39 13.52 2.84
C ILE A 105 -0.26 13.73 4.34
N TYR A 106 -1.35 14.07 4.95
CA TYR A 106 -1.49 14.18 6.40
C TYR A 106 -2.48 13.14 6.87
N THR A 107 -2.08 12.29 7.81
CA THR A 107 -2.93 11.26 8.40
C THR A 107 -2.97 11.41 9.91
N LYS A 108 -4.13 11.14 10.50
CA LYS A 108 -4.32 11.17 11.95
C LYS A 108 -4.97 9.89 12.43
N GLY A 109 -4.19 9.03 13.07
CA GLY A 109 -4.60 7.73 13.57
C GLY A 109 -3.80 6.58 12.98
N ARG A 110 -4.04 5.35 13.47
CA ARG A 110 -3.42 4.13 12.98
C ARG A 110 -4.02 3.71 11.65
N ILE A 111 -3.17 3.46 10.67
CA ILE A 111 -3.58 2.99 9.35
C ILE A 111 -3.48 1.46 9.33
N GLY A 112 -4.57 0.79 8.99
CA GLY A 112 -4.61 -0.60 8.61
C GLY A 112 -4.78 -0.72 7.10
N ALA A 113 -3.87 -1.41 6.43
CA ALA A 113 -3.92 -1.55 4.99
C ALA A 113 -4.09 -3.02 4.59
N LEU A 114 -5.22 -3.32 3.95
CA LEU A 114 -5.54 -4.62 3.36
C LEU A 114 -5.25 -4.56 1.85
N LEU A 115 -4.00 -4.27 1.49
CA LEU A 115 -3.60 -4.17 0.08
C LEU A 115 -3.26 -5.54 -0.51
N GLU A 116 -2.73 -6.43 0.30
CA GLU A 116 -2.35 -7.80 -0.08
C GLU A 116 -2.52 -8.70 1.15
N VAL A 117 -3.66 -9.40 1.24
CA VAL A 117 -3.98 -10.27 2.38
C VAL A 117 -2.99 -11.45 2.44
N GLY A 118 -2.39 -11.65 3.61
CA GLY A 118 -1.41 -12.72 3.84
C GLY A 118 0.04 -12.38 3.45
N THR A 119 0.31 -11.18 2.93
CA THR A 119 1.68 -10.68 2.72
C THR A 119 2.39 -10.53 4.07
N GLY A 120 3.67 -10.93 4.11
CA GLY A 120 4.48 -10.89 5.33
C GLY A 120 4.38 -12.12 6.22
N MET A 121 3.64 -13.17 5.81
CA MET A 121 3.65 -14.46 6.51
C MET A 121 4.85 -15.31 6.06
N HIS A 122 5.54 -15.93 7.02
CA HIS A 122 6.72 -16.74 6.76
C HIS A 122 6.35 -18.23 6.62
N PRO A 123 6.75 -18.92 5.55
CA PRO A 123 6.33 -20.30 5.27
C PRO A 123 6.81 -21.32 6.31
N GLU A 124 7.96 -21.11 6.93
CA GLU A 124 8.53 -22.03 7.92
C GLU A 124 7.97 -21.84 9.33
N LEU A 125 7.37 -20.68 9.62
CA LEU A 125 6.76 -20.43 10.91
C LEU A 125 5.39 -21.11 11.01
N THR A 126 4.99 -21.45 12.23
CA THR A 126 3.65 -21.97 12.55
C THR A 126 2.57 -20.92 12.34
N GLY A 127 1.30 -21.33 12.33
CA GLY A 127 0.17 -20.38 12.32
C GLY A 127 0.24 -19.40 13.48
N LYS A 128 0.54 -19.89 14.68
CA LYS A 128 0.73 -19.07 15.89
C LYS A 128 1.80 -18.01 15.70
N GLU A 129 2.99 -18.40 15.26
CA GLU A 129 4.10 -17.46 15.06
C GLU A 129 3.79 -16.44 13.95
N ASN A 130 3.08 -16.86 12.89
CA ASN A 130 2.63 -15.97 11.82
C ASN A 130 1.58 -14.97 12.30
N ILE A 131 0.69 -15.31 13.23
CA ILE A 131 -0.23 -14.35 13.84
C ILE A 131 0.55 -13.23 14.53
N TYR A 132 1.57 -13.57 15.32
CA TYR A 132 2.42 -12.57 15.97
C TYR A 132 3.25 -11.75 14.98
N LEU A 133 3.84 -12.40 13.98
CA LEU A 133 4.64 -11.72 12.95
C LEU A 133 3.77 -10.76 12.13
N ASN A 134 2.67 -11.26 11.58
CA ASN A 134 1.79 -10.46 10.72
C ASN A 134 1.08 -9.35 11.49
N GLY A 135 0.60 -9.64 12.72
CA GLY A 135 0.03 -8.63 13.59
C GLY A 135 1.01 -7.49 13.89
N ALA A 136 2.28 -7.81 14.15
CA ALA A 136 3.32 -6.80 14.37
C ALA A 136 3.62 -5.98 13.11
N ILE A 137 3.67 -6.61 11.93
CA ILE A 137 3.83 -5.93 10.63
C ILE A 137 2.68 -4.96 10.38
N LEU A 138 1.46 -5.36 10.72
CA LEU A 138 0.26 -4.52 10.61
C LEU A 138 0.16 -3.44 11.71
N GLY A 139 1.13 -3.39 12.64
CA GLY A 139 1.21 -2.36 13.69
C GLY A 139 0.48 -2.71 15.00
N MET A 140 0.09 -3.97 15.21
CA MET A 140 -0.40 -4.42 16.52
C MET A 140 0.74 -4.55 17.53
N THR A 141 0.50 -4.15 18.77
CA THR A 141 1.40 -4.46 19.88
C THR A 141 1.30 -5.94 20.27
N LYS A 142 2.37 -6.49 20.84
CA LYS A 142 2.37 -7.88 21.34
C LYS A 142 1.23 -8.14 22.35
N ARG A 143 0.85 -7.13 23.12
CA ARG A 143 -0.25 -7.20 24.08
C ARG A 143 -1.61 -7.32 23.39
N GLU A 144 -1.85 -6.50 22.36
CA GLU A 144 -3.07 -6.57 21.55
C GLU A 144 -3.21 -7.93 20.88
N ILE A 145 -2.14 -8.42 20.23
CA ILE A 145 -2.13 -9.73 19.59
C ILE A 145 -2.47 -10.82 20.62
N LYS A 146 -1.82 -10.79 21.80
CA LYS A 146 -2.08 -11.79 22.85
C LYS A 146 -3.52 -11.77 23.33
N THR A 147 -4.12 -10.59 23.50
CA THR A 147 -5.51 -10.45 23.95
C THR A 147 -6.50 -10.99 22.92
N LYS A 148 -6.24 -10.79 21.63
CA LYS A 148 -7.12 -11.17 20.51
C LYS A 148 -6.78 -12.53 19.89
N PHE A 149 -5.76 -13.22 20.43
CA PHE A 149 -5.20 -14.42 19.80
C PHE A 149 -6.23 -15.52 19.57
N ASP A 150 -7.00 -15.86 20.59
CA ASP A 150 -7.98 -16.96 20.52
C ASP A 150 -9.11 -16.62 19.55
N GLU A 151 -9.57 -15.37 19.56
CA GLU A 151 -10.59 -14.86 18.60
C GLU A 151 -10.08 -14.91 17.16
N ILE A 152 -8.82 -14.52 16.90
CA ILE A 152 -8.18 -14.60 15.59
C ILE A 152 -8.13 -16.04 15.10
N VAL A 153 -7.72 -16.99 15.96
CA VAL A 153 -7.60 -18.41 15.63
C VAL A 153 -8.97 -19.03 15.33
N GLU A 154 -9.97 -18.70 16.12
CA GLU A 154 -11.36 -19.16 15.94
C GLU A 154 -11.94 -18.61 14.63
N PHE A 155 -11.82 -17.32 14.40
CA PHE A 155 -12.30 -16.65 13.17
C PHE A 155 -11.64 -17.22 11.90
N ALA A 156 -10.34 -17.51 11.95
CA ALA A 156 -9.63 -18.15 10.85
C ALA A 156 -10.03 -19.62 10.63
N GLY A 157 -10.64 -20.27 11.64
CA GLY A 157 -11.03 -21.69 11.59
C GLY A 157 -9.83 -22.64 11.48
N ILE A 158 -8.70 -22.32 12.11
CA ILE A 158 -7.43 -23.05 12.00
C ILE A 158 -6.93 -23.67 13.31
N SER A 159 -7.77 -23.74 14.34
CA SER A 159 -7.39 -24.19 15.69
C SER A 159 -6.61 -25.50 15.71
N LYS A 160 -7.00 -26.48 14.85
CA LYS A 160 -6.32 -27.78 14.73
C LYS A 160 -4.91 -27.68 14.11
N TYR A 161 -4.62 -26.62 13.39
CA TYR A 161 -3.40 -26.44 12.61
C TYR A 161 -2.51 -25.34 13.14
N ILE A 162 -2.84 -24.74 14.28
CA ILE A 162 -2.18 -23.54 14.82
C ILE A 162 -0.67 -23.73 15.01
N ASP A 163 -0.25 -24.92 15.41
CA ASP A 163 1.16 -25.27 15.60
C ASP A 163 1.82 -25.93 14.37
N THR A 164 1.08 -25.97 13.25
CA THR A 164 1.59 -26.51 11.98
C THR A 164 2.31 -25.42 11.18
N PRO A 165 3.45 -25.70 10.51
CA PRO A 165 4.13 -24.76 9.63
C PRO A 165 3.22 -24.24 8.53
N PHE A 166 3.23 -22.93 8.29
CA PHE A 166 2.36 -22.23 7.34
C PHE A 166 2.47 -22.76 5.90
N LYS A 167 3.65 -23.25 5.50
CA LYS A 167 3.84 -23.88 4.18
C LYS A 167 2.90 -25.06 3.92
N ARG A 168 2.40 -25.72 4.98
CA ARG A 168 1.46 -26.86 4.89
C ARG A 168 0.00 -26.43 4.83
N TYR A 169 -0.29 -25.13 4.96
CA TYR A 169 -1.66 -24.60 4.88
C TYR A 169 -2.13 -24.62 3.43
N SER A 170 -3.41 -24.96 3.21
CA SER A 170 -4.07 -24.77 1.92
C SER A 170 -4.13 -23.27 1.58
N SER A 171 -4.37 -22.94 0.31
CA SER A 171 -4.55 -21.55 -0.13
C SER A 171 -5.64 -20.84 0.66
N GLY A 172 -6.81 -21.49 0.84
CA GLY A 172 -7.90 -20.94 1.63
C GLY A 172 -7.56 -20.72 3.11
N MET A 173 -6.80 -21.63 3.73
CA MET A 173 -6.33 -21.44 5.12
C MET A 173 -5.40 -20.23 5.23
N ARG A 174 -4.51 -20.02 4.25
CA ARG A 174 -3.59 -18.89 4.21
C ARG A 174 -4.32 -17.56 4.12
N VAL A 175 -5.29 -17.48 3.21
CA VAL A 175 -6.12 -16.27 3.03
C VAL A 175 -6.94 -16.00 4.28
N ARG A 176 -7.62 -17.02 4.86
CA ARG A 176 -8.42 -16.84 6.08
C ARG A 176 -7.58 -16.39 7.26
N LEU A 177 -6.37 -16.93 7.44
CA LEU A 177 -5.48 -16.49 8.52
C LEU A 177 -5.05 -15.03 8.34
N GLY A 178 -4.63 -14.63 7.13
CA GLY A 178 -4.24 -13.25 6.84
C GLY A 178 -5.40 -12.28 7.05
N PHE A 179 -6.59 -12.65 6.58
CA PHE A 179 -7.79 -11.85 6.78
C PHE A 179 -8.18 -11.75 8.27
N ALA A 180 -8.10 -12.85 9.02
CA ALA A 180 -8.39 -12.85 10.46
C ALA A 180 -7.50 -11.87 11.22
N VAL A 181 -6.17 -11.93 11.02
CA VAL A 181 -5.25 -10.99 11.70
C VAL A 181 -5.59 -9.54 11.35
N ALA A 182 -5.89 -9.27 10.09
CA ALA A 182 -6.24 -7.94 9.61
C ALA A 182 -7.59 -7.43 10.15
N ALA A 183 -8.60 -8.32 10.28
CA ALA A 183 -9.92 -7.98 10.80
C ALA A 183 -9.87 -7.52 12.28
N PHE A 184 -8.94 -8.07 13.06
CA PHE A 184 -8.77 -7.72 14.47
C PHE A 184 -7.80 -6.56 14.73
N LEU A 185 -7.31 -5.89 13.68
CA LEU A 185 -6.38 -4.75 13.81
C LEU A 185 -7.03 -3.51 14.44
N GLU A 186 -8.34 -3.29 14.24
CA GLU A 186 -9.12 -2.11 14.70
C GLU A 186 -8.40 -0.77 14.39
N PRO A 187 -8.11 -0.47 13.12
CA PRO A 187 -7.46 0.77 12.75
C PRO A 187 -8.45 1.94 12.74
N GLU A 188 -7.96 3.17 12.99
CA GLU A 188 -8.77 4.38 12.80
C GLU A 188 -8.97 4.76 11.33
N ILE A 189 -8.06 4.27 10.46
CA ILE A 189 -8.12 4.43 9.01
C ILE A 189 -7.93 3.04 8.40
N LEU A 190 -8.93 2.54 7.69
CA LEU A 190 -8.86 1.26 6.98
C LEU A 190 -8.74 1.52 5.48
N ILE A 191 -7.70 0.96 4.86
CA ILE A 191 -7.47 1.01 3.42
C ILE A 191 -7.63 -0.39 2.86
N VAL A 192 -8.54 -0.55 1.89
CA VAL A 192 -8.88 -1.85 1.29
C VAL A 192 -8.67 -1.76 -0.21
N ASP A 193 -7.93 -2.70 -0.80
CA ASP A 193 -7.80 -2.86 -2.26
C ASP A 193 -8.69 -4.02 -2.74
N GLU A 194 -8.89 -4.14 -4.04
CA GLU A 194 -9.75 -5.10 -4.74
C GLU A 194 -9.49 -6.59 -4.39
N VAL A 195 -8.37 -6.89 -3.73
CA VAL A 195 -7.91 -8.25 -3.39
C VAL A 195 -8.84 -9.00 -2.42
N LEU A 196 -9.83 -8.34 -1.79
CA LEU A 196 -10.83 -9.02 -0.95
C LEU A 196 -11.87 -9.82 -1.75
N ALA A 197 -11.87 -9.76 -3.08
CA ALA A 197 -12.78 -10.51 -3.94
C ALA A 197 -12.36 -11.99 -4.14
N VAL A 198 -11.33 -12.49 -3.46
CA VAL A 198 -10.85 -13.87 -3.56
C VAL A 198 -11.32 -14.66 -2.34
N GLY A 199 -12.55 -15.13 -2.36
CA GLY A 199 -13.11 -15.92 -1.26
C GLY A 199 -14.46 -16.54 -1.56
N ASP A 200 -14.53 -17.43 -2.55
CA ASP A 200 -15.55 -18.48 -2.68
C ASP A 200 -14.86 -19.82 -2.86
#